data_db18b5ac85467a81339453392bc92130
#
_entry.id   db18b5ac85467a81339453392bc92130
#
_cell.length_a   1.000
_cell.length_b   1.000
_cell.length_c   1.000
_cell.angle_alpha   90.00
_cell.angle_beta   90.00
_cell.angle_gamma   90.00
#
_symmetry.space_group_name_H-M   'P 1'
#
loop_
_entity.id
_entity.type
_entity.pdbx_description
1 polymer ?
#
loop_
_entity_poly.entity_id
_entity_poly.type
_entity_poly.pdbx_seq_one_letter_code
_entity_poly.pdbx_strand_id
1 'polypeptide(L)'
;MKIQVDTEGLKNAKWYEYALRFLFGGAMTMVAGIIAKEFGPTVGGLFLAFPAIFPSGATLIDKHENEKKVRAGFEPGFRGKYAVALDAAGATMGAAGLMLFALLVFVLLSRDIPAAMALVSGAVLWLVASVAIWRLWGYF
;
A
#
# COMPACT_ATOMS: atom_id res chain seq x y z
N MET A 1 -12.98 -17.69 -1.92
CA MET A 1 -11.51 -17.79 -2.02
C MET A 1 -10.92 -17.48 -0.65
N LYS A 2 -10.37 -18.46 0.09
CA LYS A 2 -9.82 -18.21 1.43
C LYS A 2 -8.44 -17.56 1.28
N ILE A 3 -8.30 -16.33 1.72
CA ILE A 3 -7.01 -15.64 1.84
C ILE A 3 -6.33 -16.23 3.08
N GLN A 4 -5.39 -17.15 2.87
CA GLN A 4 -4.51 -17.63 3.95
C GLN A 4 -3.34 -16.65 4.07
N VAL A 5 -3.07 -16.22 5.29
CA VAL A 5 -1.87 -15.44 5.60
C VAL A 5 -0.67 -16.38 5.50
N ASP A 6 0.03 -16.32 4.37
CA ASP A 6 1.25 -17.08 4.14
C ASP A 6 2.45 -16.28 4.67
N THR A 7 3.01 -16.74 5.79
CA THR A 7 4.20 -16.16 6.39
C THR A 7 5.51 -16.65 5.76
N GLU A 8 5.46 -17.60 4.81
CA GLU A 8 6.66 -18.06 4.11
C GLU A 8 7.27 -16.96 3.22
N GLY A 9 6.45 -16.05 2.69
CA GLY A 9 6.91 -14.89 1.95
C GLY A 9 7.83 -13.96 2.76
N LEU A 10 7.58 -13.84 4.07
CA LEU A 10 8.40 -13.03 4.98
C LEU A 10 9.77 -13.68 5.26
N LYS A 11 9.84 -15.01 5.30
CA LYS A 11 11.09 -15.75 5.55
C LYS A 11 12.02 -15.78 4.33
N ASN A 12 11.46 -15.69 3.13
CA ASN A 12 12.22 -15.73 1.87
C ASN A 12 12.58 -14.34 1.32
N ALA A 13 12.06 -13.25 1.91
CA ALA A 13 12.38 -11.91 1.48
C ALA A 13 13.81 -11.55 1.90
N LYS A 14 14.63 -11.20 0.92
CA LYS A 14 16.02 -10.81 1.14
C LYS A 14 16.06 -9.39 1.72
N TRP A 15 16.99 -9.14 2.66
CA TRP A 15 17.11 -7.86 3.35
C TRP A 15 17.20 -6.64 2.41
N TYR A 16 17.83 -6.81 1.24
CA TYR A 16 17.95 -5.73 0.24
C TYR A 16 16.59 -5.35 -0.38
N GLU A 17 15.60 -6.24 -0.40
CA GLU A 17 14.25 -5.91 -0.89
C GLU A 17 13.55 -4.93 0.06
N TYR A 18 13.75 -5.11 1.37
CA TYR A 18 13.28 -4.15 2.37
C TYR A 18 14.02 -2.81 2.25
N ALA A 19 15.35 -2.86 2.06
CA ALA A 19 16.16 -1.66 1.87
C ALA A 19 15.73 -0.88 0.61
N LEU A 20 15.48 -1.57 -0.50
CA LEU A 20 14.98 -0.93 -1.73
C LEU A 20 13.61 -0.28 -1.52
N ARG A 21 12.66 -0.99 -0.88
CA ARG A 21 11.33 -0.44 -0.58
C ARG A 21 11.43 0.79 0.31
N PHE A 22 12.27 0.74 1.33
CA PHE A 22 12.52 1.87 2.22
C PHE A 22 13.15 3.05 1.48
N LEU A 23 14.14 2.80 0.63
CA LEU A 23 14.80 3.83 -0.17
C LEU A 23 13.81 4.51 -1.14
N PHE A 24 13.02 3.72 -1.87
CA PHE A 24 12.01 4.25 -2.78
C PHE A 24 10.92 5.03 -2.04
N GLY A 25 10.41 4.50 -0.92
CA GLY A 25 9.42 5.21 -0.11
C GLY A 25 9.97 6.51 0.46
N GLY A 26 11.20 6.50 0.98
CA GLY A 26 11.88 7.69 1.48
C GLY A 26 12.16 8.73 0.39
N ALA A 27 12.64 8.28 -0.78
CA ALA A 27 12.86 9.17 -1.93
C ALA A 27 11.56 9.84 -2.40
N MET A 28 10.46 9.08 -2.50
CA MET A 28 9.16 9.63 -2.88
C MET A 28 8.62 10.62 -1.84
N THR A 29 8.83 10.34 -0.55
CA THR A 29 8.46 11.28 0.52
C THR A 29 9.27 12.57 0.45
N MET A 30 10.57 12.47 0.15
CA MET A 30 11.44 13.63 -0.03
C MET A 30 11.01 14.49 -1.23
N VAL A 31 10.74 13.86 -2.38
CA VAL A 31 10.23 14.54 -3.59
C VAL A 31 8.90 15.24 -3.30
N ALA A 32 7.97 14.54 -2.61
CA ALA A 32 6.70 15.14 -2.22
C ALA A 32 6.88 16.34 -1.27
N GLY A 33 7.85 16.29 -0.35
CA GLY A 33 8.21 17.40 0.52
C GLY A 33 8.73 18.59 -0.24
N ILE A 34 9.58 18.39 -1.25
CA ILE A 34 10.08 19.45 -2.15
C ILE A 34 8.91 20.07 -2.93
N ILE A 35 8.05 19.23 -3.52
CA ILE A 35 6.85 19.69 -4.25
C ILE A 35 5.92 20.48 -3.34
N ALA A 36 5.70 20.02 -2.10
CA ALA A 36 4.89 20.73 -1.13
C ALA A 36 5.47 22.12 -0.79
N LYS A 37 6.79 22.23 -0.72
CA LYS A 37 7.48 23.50 -0.44
C LYS A 37 7.35 24.48 -1.60
N GLU A 38 7.47 24.04 -2.85
CA GLU A 38 7.44 24.88 -4.04
C GLU A 38 6.01 25.22 -4.51
N PHE A 39 5.11 24.23 -4.49
CA PHE A 39 3.76 24.34 -5.07
C PHE A 39 2.64 24.32 -4.02
N GLY A 40 2.99 24.26 -2.75
CA GLY A 40 2.06 24.24 -1.63
C GLY A 40 1.67 22.84 -1.15
N PRO A 41 1.14 22.74 0.09
CA PRO A 41 0.90 21.46 0.76
C PRO A 41 -0.18 20.62 0.06
N THR A 42 -1.14 21.23 -0.62
CA THR A 42 -2.19 20.51 -1.36
C THR A 42 -1.60 19.69 -2.51
N VAL A 43 -0.67 20.28 -3.27
CA VAL A 43 0.00 19.61 -4.39
C VAL A 43 0.94 18.52 -3.88
N GLY A 44 1.69 18.77 -2.80
CA GLY A 44 2.53 17.78 -2.14
C GLY A 44 1.74 16.59 -1.63
N GLY A 45 0.58 16.84 -1.01
CA GLY A 45 -0.33 15.79 -0.55
C GLY A 45 -0.91 14.95 -1.69
N LEU A 46 -1.29 15.59 -2.80
CA LEU A 46 -1.74 14.88 -4.01
C LEU A 46 -0.65 13.98 -4.57
N PHE A 47 0.60 14.45 -4.57
CA PHE A 47 1.74 13.66 -5.03
C PHE A 47 2.04 12.47 -4.11
N LEU A 48 1.89 12.62 -2.78
CA LEU A 48 2.00 11.51 -1.83
C LEU A 48 0.90 10.44 -2.01
N ALA A 49 -0.29 10.85 -2.44
CA ALA A 49 -1.38 9.92 -2.73
C ALA A 49 -1.14 9.08 -4.01
N PHE A 50 -0.17 9.47 -4.85
CA PHE A 50 0.17 8.73 -6.05
C PHE A 50 0.80 7.37 -5.69
N PRO A 51 0.29 6.24 -6.23
CA PRO A 51 0.73 4.89 -5.86
C PRO A 51 2.08 4.53 -6.49
N ALA A 52 3.13 5.31 -6.23
CA ALA A 52 4.45 5.12 -6.85
C ALA A 52 5.13 3.80 -6.48
N ILE A 53 4.77 3.20 -5.35
CA ILE A 53 5.36 1.94 -4.88
C ILE A 53 4.70 0.74 -5.56
N PHE A 54 3.44 0.87 -5.99
CA PHE A 54 2.68 -0.22 -6.57
C PHE A 54 3.33 -0.83 -7.84
N PRO A 55 3.78 -0.07 -8.84
CA PRO A 55 4.40 -0.64 -10.04
C PRO A 55 5.65 -1.46 -9.75
N SER A 56 6.48 -1.03 -8.79
CA SER A 56 7.68 -1.76 -8.39
C SER A 56 7.35 -3.04 -7.63
N GLY A 57 6.31 -3.04 -6.80
CA GLY A 57 5.79 -4.24 -6.13
C GLY A 57 5.23 -5.25 -7.13
N ALA A 58 4.39 -4.80 -8.06
CA ALA A 58 3.75 -5.63 -9.07
C ALA A 58 4.77 -6.36 -9.97
N THR A 59 5.81 -5.67 -10.44
CA THR A 59 6.88 -6.28 -11.25
C THR A 59 7.69 -7.32 -10.49
N LEU A 60 7.97 -7.07 -9.21
CA LEU A 60 8.66 -8.03 -8.35
C LEU A 60 7.83 -9.27 -8.07
N ILE A 61 6.54 -9.12 -7.83
CA ILE A 61 5.60 -10.22 -7.59
C ILE A 61 5.51 -11.11 -8.83
N ASP A 62 5.31 -10.52 -10.02
CA ASP A 62 5.23 -11.27 -11.27
C ASP A 62 6.52 -12.04 -11.55
N LYS A 63 7.67 -11.40 -11.34
CA LYS A 63 8.99 -12.03 -11.51
C LYS A 63 9.18 -13.20 -10.54
N HIS A 64 8.91 -13.03 -9.26
CA HIS A 64 9.08 -14.07 -8.25
C HIS A 64 8.17 -15.29 -8.50
N GLU A 65 6.91 -15.04 -8.87
CA GLU A 65 5.98 -16.14 -9.18
C GLU A 65 6.39 -16.90 -10.45
N ASN A 66 6.91 -16.20 -11.45
CA ASN A 66 7.43 -16.84 -12.67
C ASN A 66 8.72 -17.62 -12.38
N GLU A 67 9.65 -17.09 -11.58
CA GLU A 67 10.87 -17.79 -11.18
C GLU A 67 10.56 -19.06 -10.35
N LYS A 68 9.59 -19.02 -9.44
CA LYS A 68 9.16 -20.21 -8.68
C LYS A 68 8.64 -21.32 -9.60
N LYS A 69 7.89 -20.97 -10.65
CA LYS A 69 7.38 -21.94 -11.62
C LYS A 69 8.49 -22.55 -12.46
N VAL A 70 9.39 -21.73 -13.00
CA VAL A 70 10.52 -22.22 -13.79
C VAL A 70 11.38 -23.19 -12.98
N ARG A 71 11.62 -22.88 -11.69
CA ARG A 71 12.34 -23.80 -10.78
C ARG A 71 11.59 -25.11 -10.51
N ALA A 72 10.27 -25.06 -10.57
CA ALA A 72 9.42 -26.26 -10.41
C ALA A 72 9.19 -27.03 -11.74
N GLY A 73 9.83 -26.63 -12.85
CA GLY A 73 9.72 -27.29 -14.14
C GLY A 73 8.43 -26.96 -14.91
N PHE A 74 7.72 -25.90 -14.54
CA PHE A 74 6.49 -25.46 -15.20
C PHE A 74 6.74 -24.24 -16.09
N GLU A 75 5.99 -24.11 -17.18
CA GLU A 75 6.06 -22.91 -18.03
C GLU A 75 5.56 -21.65 -17.31
N PRO A 76 6.12 -20.46 -17.62
CA PRO A 76 5.61 -19.18 -17.15
C PRO A 76 4.14 -19.04 -17.55
N GLY A 77 3.26 -18.79 -16.58
CA GLY A 77 1.83 -18.77 -16.84
C GLY A 77 1.13 -17.58 -16.16
N PHE A 78 -0.19 -17.50 -16.32
CA PHE A 78 -1.05 -16.42 -15.83
C PHE A 78 -1.04 -16.21 -14.30
N ARG A 79 -0.40 -17.08 -13.52
CA ARG A 79 -0.43 -17.04 -12.04
C ARG A 79 0.24 -15.77 -11.47
N GLY A 80 1.31 -15.27 -12.10
CA GLY A 80 1.92 -13.99 -11.72
C GLY A 80 0.94 -12.84 -11.90
N LYS A 81 0.20 -12.80 -13.01
CA LYS A 81 -0.83 -11.79 -13.28
C LYS A 81 -1.97 -11.83 -12.25
N TYR A 82 -2.38 -13.03 -11.80
CA TYR A 82 -3.38 -13.16 -10.74
C TYR A 82 -2.87 -12.67 -9.39
N ALA A 83 -1.61 -12.93 -9.05
CA ALA A 83 -1.00 -12.42 -7.83
C ALA A 83 -0.93 -10.89 -7.84
N VAL A 84 -0.53 -10.29 -8.96
CA VAL A 84 -0.54 -8.83 -9.15
C VAL A 84 -1.95 -8.25 -9.08
N ALA A 85 -2.95 -8.93 -9.66
CA ALA A 85 -4.34 -8.48 -9.58
C ALA A 85 -4.88 -8.53 -8.15
N LEU A 86 -4.47 -9.53 -7.35
CA LEU A 86 -4.84 -9.63 -5.95
C LEU A 86 -4.18 -8.53 -5.11
N ASP A 87 -2.89 -8.22 -5.40
CA ASP A 87 -2.18 -7.10 -4.78
C ASP A 87 -2.84 -5.76 -5.12
N ALA A 88 -3.26 -5.57 -6.39
CA ALA A 88 -4.00 -4.39 -6.82
C ALA A 88 -5.35 -4.25 -6.09
N ALA A 89 -6.07 -5.34 -5.87
CA ALA A 89 -7.30 -5.34 -5.10
C ALA A 89 -7.04 -4.92 -3.64
N GLY A 90 -5.98 -5.46 -3.01
CA GLY A 90 -5.55 -5.05 -1.67
C GLY A 90 -5.18 -3.57 -1.59
N ALA A 91 -4.43 -3.07 -2.58
CA ALA A 91 -4.08 -1.65 -2.68
C ALA A 91 -5.33 -0.75 -2.81
N THR A 92 -6.34 -1.17 -3.59
CA THR A 92 -7.61 -0.45 -3.72
C THR A 92 -8.36 -0.37 -2.39
N MET A 93 -8.40 -1.45 -1.62
CA MET A 93 -9.01 -1.45 -0.29
C MET A 93 -8.26 -0.54 0.68
N GLY A 94 -6.93 -0.56 0.66
CA GLY A 94 -6.08 0.32 1.44
C GLY A 94 -6.28 1.79 1.09
N ALA A 95 -6.43 2.10 -0.21
CA ALA A 95 -6.70 3.46 -0.70
C ALA A 95 -8.05 3.99 -0.22
N ALA A 96 -9.10 3.15 -0.21
CA ALA A 96 -10.40 3.52 0.34
C ALA A 96 -10.31 3.85 1.84
N GLY A 97 -9.57 3.04 2.61
CA GLY A 97 -9.29 3.33 4.01
C GLY A 97 -8.50 4.62 4.20
N LEU A 98 -7.50 4.88 3.35
CA LEU A 98 -6.70 6.11 3.39
C LEU A 98 -7.55 7.36 3.08
N MET A 99 -8.53 7.24 2.19
CA MET A 99 -9.47 8.32 1.91
C MET A 99 -10.31 8.68 3.14
N LEU A 100 -10.80 7.68 3.87
CA LEU A 100 -11.52 7.90 5.14
C LEU A 100 -10.62 8.54 6.21
N PHE A 101 -9.37 8.09 6.32
CA PHE A 101 -8.35 8.69 7.18
C PHE A 101 -8.19 10.18 6.87
N ALA A 102 -7.91 10.51 5.61
CA ALA A 102 -7.66 11.89 5.18
C ALA A 102 -8.88 12.79 5.42
N LEU A 103 -10.08 12.30 5.13
CA LEU A 103 -11.32 13.03 5.36
C LEU A 103 -11.53 13.33 6.86
N LEU A 104 -11.33 12.34 7.73
CA LEU A 104 -11.47 12.53 9.16
C LEU A 104 -10.44 13.52 9.69
N VAL A 105 -9.18 13.38 9.32
CA VAL A 105 -8.10 14.30 9.73
C VAL A 105 -8.42 15.72 9.26
N PHE A 106 -8.86 15.90 8.03
CA PHE A 106 -9.27 17.21 7.51
C PHE A 106 -10.40 17.83 8.36
N VAL A 107 -11.45 17.05 8.66
CA VAL A 107 -12.59 17.54 9.47
C VAL A 107 -12.17 17.89 10.89
N LEU A 108 -11.32 17.06 11.51
CA LEU A 108 -10.89 17.30 12.89
C LEU A 108 -9.97 18.53 12.99
N LEU A 109 -9.03 18.68 12.05
CA LEU A 109 -8.16 19.87 12.00
C LEU A 109 -8.94 21.14 11.69
N SER A 110 -9.99 21.07 10.85
CA SER A 110 -10.89 22.20 10.58
C SER A 110 -11.70 22.64 11.81
N ARG A 111 -11.75 21.80 12.86
CA ARG A 111 -12.41 22.09 14.14
C ARG A 111 -11.42 22.44 15.25
N ASP A 112 -10.19 22.83 14.90
CA ASP A 112 -9.11 23.19 15.83
C ASP A 112 -8.72 22.07 16.82
N ILE A 113 -8.99 20.82 16.47
CA ILE A 113 -8.57 19.66 17.27
C ILE A 113 -7.05 19.47 17.10
N PRO A 114 -6.29 19.20 18.18
CA PRO A 114 -4.85 19.02 18.11
C PRO A 114 -4.45 17.95 17.09
N ALA A 115 -3.42 18.24 16.27
CA ALA A 115 -2.98 17.37 15.18
C ALA A 115 -2.69 15.93 15.63
N ALA A 116 -2.11 15.76 16.82
CA ALA A 116 -1.82 14.43 17.37
C ALA A 116 -3.11 13.60 17.54
N MET A 117 -4.18 14.22 18.08
CA MET A 117 -5.47 13.54 18.27
C MET A 117 -6.14 13.23 16.92
N ALA A 118 -6.07 14.18 15.96
CA ALA A 118 -6.61 13.98 14.62
C ALA A 118 -5.91 12.81 13.90
N LEU A 119 -4.59 12.74 13.98
CA LEU A 119 -3.80 11.69 13.34
C LEU A 119 -4.06 10.32 13.99
N VAL A 120 -4.10 10.23 15.32
CA VAL A 120 -4.37 8.98 16.03
C VAL A 120 -5.77 8.46 15.71
N SER A 121 -6.79 9.32 15.78
CA SER A 121 -8.18 8.94 15.45
C SER A 121 -8.32 8.51 14.00
N GLY A 122 -7.64 9.22 13.07
CA GLY A 122 -7.59 8.84 11.67
C GLY A 122 -6.96 7.48 11.47
N ALA A 123 -5.84 7.19 12.13
CA ALA A 123 -5.16 5.90 12.04
C ALA A 123 -6.03 4.74 12.58
N VAL A 124 -6.73 4.95 13.68
CA VAL A 124 -7.68 3.98 14.24
C VAL A 124 -8.83 3.73 13.27
N LEU A 125 -9.43 4.79 12.71
CA LEU A 125 -10.50 4.65 11.70
C LEU A 125 -10.02 3.89 10.47
N TRP A 126 -8.83 4.23 9.94
CA TRP A 126 -8.24 3.53 8.80
C TRP A 126 -8.07 2.03 9.07
N LEU A 127 -7.55 1.68 10.24
CA LEU A 127 -7.33 0.29 10.62
C LEU A 127 -8.65 -0.48 10.74
N VAL A 128 -9.64 0.10 11.40
CA VAL A 128 -10.99 -0.51 11.55
C VAL A 128 -11.64 -0.68 10.17
N ALA A 129 -11.62 0.36 9.33
CA ALA A 129 -12.19 0.31 7.99
C ALA A 129 -11.50 -0.76 7.12
N SER A 130 -10.17 -0.81 7.14
CA SER A 130 -9.40 -1.79 6.39
C SER A 130 -9.73 -3.23 6.80
N VAL A 131 -9.83 -3.51 8.10
CA VAL A 131 -10.21 -4.83 8.63
C VAL A 131 -11.67 -5.16 8.27
N ALA A 132 -12.57 -4.19 8.34
CA ALA A 132 -13.98 -4.40 7.98
C ALA A 132 -14.13 -4.73 6.48
N ILE A 133 -13.49 -3.96 5.61
CA ILE A 133 -13.50 -4.20 4.15
C ILE A 133 -12.90 -5.58 3.84
N TRP A 134 -11.77 -5.92 4.46
CA TRP A 134 -11.15 -7.22 4.28
C TRP A 134 -12.06 -8.37 4.72
N ARG A 135 -12.76 -8.25 5.83
CA ARG A 135 -13.73 -9.25 6.28
C ARG A 135 -14.91 -9.38 5.35
N LEU A 136 -15.48 -8.27 4.90
CA LEU A 136 -16.60 -8.27 3.95
C LEU A 136 -16.21 -8.95 2.62
N TRP A 137 -14.99 -8.66 2.11
CA TRP A 137 -14.50 -9.32 0.91
C TRP A 137 -14.34 -10.84 1.06
N GLY A 138 -14.02 -11.33 2.25
CA GLY A 138 -13.90 -12.75 2.53
C GLY A 138 -15.24 -13.52 2.52
N TYR A 139 -16.38 -12.81 2.51
CA TYR A 139 -17.72 -13.40 2.42
C TYR A 139 -18.21 -13.57 0.97
N PHE A 140 -17.60 -12.88 0.00
CA PHE A 140 -17.86 -12.99 -1.44
C PHE A 140 -16.78 -13.80 -2.14
#